data_661d4802c04307051f870b15b99593e8
#
_entry.id   661d4802c04307051f870b15b99593e8
#
_cell.length_a   1.000
_cell.length_b   1.000
_cell.length_c   1.000
_cell.angle_alpha   90.00
_cell.angle_beta   90.00
_cell.angle_gamma   90.00
#
_symmetry.space_group_name_H-M   'P 1'
#
loop_
_entity.id
_entity.type
_entity.pdbx_description
1 polymer ?
#
loop_
_entity_poly.entity_id
_entity_poly.type
_entity_poly.pdbx_seq_one_letter_code
_entity_poly.pdbx_strand_id
1 'polypeptide(L)'
;MDRHAWNERYREKELVWSATPNRFLVEVVSGLEPGAAYDLAGGEGRNAVWMAEHGWRVTVVDWSSVALEKGRRLADQRGVEVDFREADLLDWSPSERRDLVAVVYLQMPPRERHAAWRTALEATAAGGTLAIIGHDSSNLTEGFGGPQSPEVLYTADEVTEVIGDRVEIVRAELVHRPVELEDGTTAIALDNVVVGRVERVQSLRVQS
;
A
#
# COMPACT_ATOMS: atom_id res chain seq x y z
N MET A 1 7.47 -14.24 6.34
CA MET A 1 8.72 -14.11 5.53
C MET A 1 9.49 -12.95 6.11
N ASP A 2 10.76 -13.16 6.48
CA ASP A 2 11.60 -12.10 7.05
C ASP A 2 12.29 -11.24 5.98
N ARG A 3 13.02 -10.19 6.42
CA ARG A 3 13.77 -9.29 5.52
C ARG A 3 14.75 -10.02 4.61
N HIS A 4 15.43 -11.05 5.11
CA HIS A 4 16.43 -11.80 4.33
C HIS A 4 15.76 -12.55 3.19
N ALA A 5 14.68 -13.27 3.48
CA ALA A 5 13.90 -14.00 2.48
C ALA A 5 13.30 -13.08 1.39
N TRP A 6 12.86 -11.87 1.77
CA TRP A 6 12.41 -10.88 0.79
C TRP A 6 13.55 -10.37 -0.07
N ASN A 7 14.71 -10.06 0.51
CA ASN A 7 15.88 -9.64 -0.27
C ASN A 7 16.32 -10.71 -1.28
N GLU A 8 16.33 -12.00 -0.90
CA GLU A 8 16.62 -13.11 -1.83
C GLU A 8 15.59 -13.15 -2.96
N ARG A 9 14.31 -13.10 -2.63
CA ARG A 9 13.24 -13.06 -3.65
C ARG A 9 13.39 -11.90 -4.63
N TYR A 10 13.78 -10.72 -4.13
CA TYR A 10 14.05 -9.57 -5.00
C TYR A 10 15.32 -9.74 -5.84
N ARG A 11 16.31 -10.54 -5.45
CA ARG A 11 17.50 -10.82 -6.27
C ARG A 11 17.24 -11.78 -7.43
N GLU A 12 16.26 -12.67 -7.31
CA GLU A 12 15.99 -13.74 -8.29
C GLU A 12 15.48 -13.23 -9.64
N LYS A 13 14.86 -12.08 -9.70
CA LYS A 13 14.23 -11.52 -10.92
C LYS A 13 14.60 -10.06 -11.09
N GLU A 14 14.62 -9.58 -12.33
CA GLU A 14 14.82 -8.16 -12.64
C GLU A 14 13.76 -7.28 -11.95
N LEU A 15 12.47 -7.65 -12.08
CA LEU A 15 11.37 -7.15 -11.28
C LEU A 15 10.57 -8.34 -10.75
N VAL A 16 10.31 -8.39 -9.47
CA VAL A 16 9.42 -9.41 -8.87
C VAL A 16 7.98 -9.13 -9.27
N TRP A 17 7.64 -7.85 -9.32
CA TRP A 17 6.34 -7.35 -9.73
C TRP A 17 6.44 -6.67 -11.09
N SER A 18 5.32 -6.54 -11.80
CA SER A 18 5.28 -5.74 -13.01
C SER A 18 5.61 -4.27 -12.73
N ALA A 19 6.12 -3.54 -13.71
CA ALA A 19 6.28 -2.09 -13.62
C ALA A 19 4.92 -1.33 -13.65
N THR A 20 3.79 -2.05 -13.85
CA THR A 20 2.44 -1.48 -13.87
C THR A 20 1.95 -1.25 -12.44
N PRO A 21 1.39 -0.08 -12.11
CA PRO A 21 0.85 0.21 -10.80
C PRO A 21 -0.35 -0.69 -10.47
N ASN A 22 -0.69 -0.78 -9.19
CA ASN A 22 -1.90 -1.46 -8.75
C ASN A 22 -3.13 -0.72 -9.29
N ARG A 23 -4.03 -1.42 -9.99
CA ARG A 23 -5.20 -0.83 -10.63
C ARG A 23 -6.15 -0.12 -9.66
N PHE A 24 -6.35 -0.69 -8.48
CA PHE A 24 -7.24 -0.10 -7.48
C PHE A 24 -6.63 1.15 -6.85
N LEU A 25 -5.30 1.17 -6.67
CA LEU A 25 -4.62 2.39 -6.26
C LEU A 25 -4.73 3.48 -7.34
N VAL A 26 -4.60 3.13 -8.61
CA VAL A 26 -4.84 4.06 -9.72
C VAL A 26 -6.24 4.65 -9.65
N GLU A 27 -7.28 3.83 -9.42
CA GLU A 27 -8.67 4.30 -9.25
C GLU A 27 -8.78 5.35 -8.12
N VAL A 28 -8.14 5.07 -6.96
CA VAL A 28 -8.14 5.98 -5.80
C VAL A 28 -7.43 7.29 -6.11
N VAL A 29 -6.20 7.19 -6.60
CA VAL A 29 -5.30 8.34 -6.80
C VAL A 29 -5.79 9.25 -7.92
N SER A 30 -6.41 8.71 -8.98
CA SER A 30 -6.94 9.49 -10.10
C SER A 30 -8.06 10.45 -9.71
N GLY A 31 -8.70 10.24 -8.55
CA GLY A 31 -9.72 11.13 -8.00
C GLY A 31 -9.18 12.19 -7.02
N LEU A 32 -7.87 12.25 -6.81
CA LEU A 32 -7.25 13.15 -5.84
C LEU A 32 -6.37 14.20 -6.52
N GLU A 33 -6.30 15.37 -5.93
CA GLU A 33 -5.32 16.40 -6.33
C GLU A 33 -3.90 15.95 -5.89
N PRO A 34 -2.90 16.05 -6.78
CA PRO A 34 -1.53 15.69 -6.44
C PRO A 34 -0.96 16.48 -5.25
N GLY A 35 -0.36 15.77 -4.31
CA GLY A 35 0.23 16.31 -3.09
C GLY A 35 1.48 15.54 -2.69
N ALA A 36 1.65 15.31 -1.38
CA ALA A 36 2.71 14.48 -0.85
C ALA A 36 2.17 13.11 -0.42
N ALA A 37 2.88 12.03 -0.78
CA ALA A 37 2.43 10.67 -0.52
C ALA A 37 3.52 9.81 0.13
N TYR A 38 3.07 8.79 0.90
CA TYR A 38 3.85 7.63 1.26
C TYR A 38 3.33 6.39 0.54
N ASP A 39 4.24 5.57 0.02
CA ASP A 39 4.01 4.19 -0.41
C ASP A 39 4.73 3.28 0.60
N LEU A 40 3.99 2.77 1.59
CA LEU A 40 4.53 2.01 2.72
C LEU A 40 4.57 0.52 2.37
N ALA A 41 5.70 -0.13 2.67
CA ALA A 41 6.06 -1.44 2.13
C ALA A 41 5.99 -1.47 0.60
N GLY A 42 6.42 -0.37 -0.04
CA GLY A 42 6.25 -0.15 -1.48
C GLY A 42 7.17 -1.00 -2.37
N GLY A 43 8.11 -1.75 -1.78
CA GLY A 43 8.99 -2.67 -2.50
C GLY A 43 9.79 -1.97 -3.60
N GLU A 44 9.61 -2.44 -4.85
CA GLU A 44 10.26 -1.89 -6.06
C GLU A 44 9.63 -0.55 -6.52
N GLY A 45 8.69 0.02 -5.78
CA GLY A 45 8.17 1.38 -5.99
C GLY A 45 7.31 1.58 -7.23
N ARG A 46 6.75 0.54 -7.84
CA ARG A 46 5.94 0.66 -9.07
C ARG A 46 4.77 1.65 -8.93
N ASN A 47 4.13 1.66 -7.76
CA ASN A 47 3.04 2.57 -7.45
C ASN A 47 3.55 4.00 -7.27
N ALA A 48 4.67 4.14 -6.53
CA ALA A 48 5.30 5.42 -6.27
C ALA A 48 5.80 6.10 -7.55
N VAL A 49 6.43 5.33 -8.44
CA VAL A 49 6.90 5.84 -9.74
C VAL A 49 5.71 6.33 -10.57
N TRP A 50 4.63 5.54 -10.64
CA TRP A 50 3.42 5.97 -11.33
C TRP A 50 2.79 7.22 -10.71
N MET A 51 2.71 7.31 -9.39
CA MET A 51 2.22 8.51 -8.71
C MET A 51 3.09 9.73 -9.02
N ALA A 52 4.43 9.56 -9.06
CA ALA A 52 5.36 10.64 -9.40
C ALA A 52 5.18 11.12 -10.85
N GLU A 53 4.95 10.22 -11.82
CA GLU A 53 4.59 10.54 -13.20
C GLU A 53 3.30 11.40 -13.28
N HIS A 54 2.44 11.32 -12.24
CA HIS A 54 1.18 12.07 -12.12
C HIS A 54 1.26 13.27 -11.15
N GLY A 55 2.48 13.75 -10.87
CA GLY A 55 2.71 14.98 -10.13
C GLY A 55 2.76 14.86 -8.61
N TRP A 56 2.71 13.65 -8.04
CA TRP A 56 2.84 13.43 -6.60
C TRP A 56 4.31 13.48 -6.17
N ARG A 57 4.57 14.03 -4.99
CA ARG A 57 5.86 13.91 -4.30
C ARG A 57 5.82 12.67 -3.41
N VAL A 58 6.48 11.59 -3.82
CA VAL A 58 6.32 10.29 -3.18
C VAL A 58 7.58 9.88 -2.43
N THR A 59 7.38 9.36 -1.22
CA THR A 59 8.40 8.65 -0.45
C THR A 59 7.97 7.18 -0.32
N VAL A 60 8.80 6.27 -0.81
CA VAL A 60 8.69 4.83 -0.56
C VAL A 60 9.39 4.48 0.74
N VAL A 61 8.74 3.71 1.59
CA VAL A 61 9.36 3.14 2.79
C VAL A 61 9.27 1.62 2.69
N ASP A 62 10.40 0.95 2.67
CA ASP A 62 10.50 -0.51 2.64
C ASP A 62 11.75 -0.98 3.37
N TRP A 63 11.72 -2.17 3.94
CA TRP A 63 12.87 -2.74 4.64
C TRP A 63 13.90 -3.40 3.72
N SER A 64 13.55 -3.67 2.46
CA SER A 64 14.41 -4.32 1.48
C SER A 64 15.25 -3.31 0.72
N SER A 65 16.53 -3.22 1.07
CA SER A 65 17.48 -2.40 0.29
C SER A 65 17.57 -2.83 -1.18
N VAL A 66 17.38 -4.13 -1.47
CA VAL A 66 17.40 -4.67 -2.83
C VAL A 66 16.20 -4.15 -3.63
N ALA A 67 15.00 -4.18 -3.04
CA ALA A 67 13.81 -3.64 -3.69
C ALA A 67 13.93 -2.14 -3.96
N LEU A 68 14.38 -1.37 -2.95
CA LEU A 68 14.56 0.07 -3.07
C LEU A 68 15.59 0.46 -4.15
N GLU A 69 16.67 -0.31 -4.29
CA GLU A 69 17.66 -0.07 -5.34
C GLU A 69 17.06 -0.28 -6.75
N LYS A 70 16.21 -1.29 -6.93
CA LYS A 70 15.48 -1.50 -8.17
C LYS A 70 14.47 -0.39 -8.43
N GLY A 71 13.79 0.07 -7.37
CA GLY A 71 12.86 1.19 -7.44
C GLY A 71 13.54 2.48 -7.91
N ARG A 72 14.74 2.77 -7.42
CA ARG A 72 15.53 3.93 -7.90
C ARG A 72 15.82 3.83 -9.39
N ARG A 73 16.26 2.65 -9.86
CA ARG A 73 16.50 2.42 -11.29
C ARG A 73 15.22 2.58 -12.13
N LEU A 74 14.08 2.12 -11.62
CA LEU A 74 12.80 2.29 -12.30
C LEU A 74 12.42 3.76 -12.39
N ALA A 75 12.59 4.54 -11.30
CA ALA A 75 12.34 5.97 -11.28
C ALA A 75 13.26 6.72 -12.26
N ASP A 76 14.55 6.39 -12.28
CA ASP A 76 15.52 6.96 -13.23
C ASP A 76 15.13 6.67 -14.68
N GLN A 77 14.72 5.43 -15.00
CA GLN A 77 14.27 5.04 -16.35
C GLN A 77 13.00 5.79 -16.79
N ARG A 78 12.15 6.15 -15.83
CA ARG A 78 10.91 6.91 -16.07
C ARG A 78 11.09 8.43 -16.01
N GLY A 79 12.29 8.89 -15.61
CA GLY A 79 12.61 10.31 -15.52
C GLY A 79 11.85 11.04 -14.42
N VAL A 80 11.54 10.36 -13.31
CA VAL A 80 10.82 10.92 -12.16
C VAL A 80 11.64 10.84 -10.88
N GLU A 81 11.36 11.77 -9.95
CA GLU A 81 11.96 11.79 -8.62
C GLU A 81 11.06 11.08 -7.61
N VAL A 82 11.60 10.08 -6.91
CA VAL A 82 10.97 9.37 -5.81
C VAL A 82 11.97 9.23 -4.66
N ASP A 83 11.58 9.54 -3.44
CA ASP A 83 12.41 9.34 -2.25
C ASP A 83 12.27 7.88 -1.77
N PHE A 84 13.38 7.14 -1.65
CA PHE A 84 13.40 5.75 -1.24
C PHE A 84 14.12 5.61 0.11
N ARG A 85 13.38 5.21 1.15
CA ARG A 85 13.87 5.07 2.53
C ARG A 85 13.85 3.62 2.99
N GLU A 86 15.01 3.13 3.42
CA GLU A 86 15.10 1.81 4.06
C GLU A 86 14.69 1.93 5.52
N ALA A 87 13.55 1.31 5.87
CA ALA A 87 13.08 1.22 7.24
C ALA A 87 12.12 0.04 7.43
N ASP A 88 12.08 -0.52 8.63
CA ASP A 88 11.06 -1.45 9.06
C ASP A 88 9.84 -0.66 9.56
N LEU A 89 8.66 -0.91 8.99
CA LEU A 89 7.44 -0.20 9.36
C LEU A 89 7.03 -0.41 10.83
N LEU A 90 7.50 -1.49 11.46
CA LEU A 90 7.22 -1.77 12.86
C LEU A 90 8.01 -0.87 13.82
N ASP A 91 9.17 -0.38 13.38
CA ASP A 91 10.05 0.52 14.14
C ASP A 91 10.08 1.95 13.56
N TRP A 92 9.47 2.15 12.39
CA TRP A 92 9.48 3.43 11.71
C TRP A 92 8.40 4.37 12.24
N SER A 93 8.76 5.64 12.37
CA SER A 93 7.82 6.71 12.67
C SER A 93 7.89 7.80 11.62
N PRO A 94 6.74 8.31 11.12
CA PRO A 94 6.73 9.35 10.11
C PRO A 94 7.28 10.68 10.69
N SER A 95 8.24 11.30 10.00
CA SER A 95 8.71 12.64 10.35
C SER A 95 7.70 13.73 9.98
N GLU A 96 6.86 13.45 9.02
CA GLU A 96 5.80 14.33 8.51
C GLU A 96 4.59 13.49 8.11
N ARG A 97 3.41 14.10 8.15
CA ARG A 97 2.19 13.50 7.61
C ARG A 97 2.01 13.84 6.15
N ARG A 98 1.37 12.95 5.39
CA ARG A 98 1.17 13.08 3.95
C ARG A 98 -0.31 13.15 3.58
N ASP A 99 -0.60 13.75 2.42
CA ASP A 99 -1.94 13.88 1.88
C ASP A 99 -2.53 12.52 1.45
N LEU A 100 -1.65 11.60 1.05
CA LEU A 100 -1.98 10.21 0.71
C LEU A 100 -0.99 9.26 1.38
N VAL A 101 -1.50 8.20 1.99
CA VAL A 101 -0.70 7.06 2.44
C VAL A 101 -1.28 5.79 1.87
N ALA A 102 -0.47 5.05 1.13
CA ALA A 102 -0.83 3.78 0.52
C ALA A 102 -0.09 2.62 1.20
N VAL A 103 -0.81 1.52 1.44
CA VAL A 103 -0.27 0.22 1.86
C VAL A 103 -0.85 -0.83 0.92
N VAL A 104 -0.02 -1.38 0.01
CA VAL A 104 -0.49 -2.24 -1.06
C VAL A 104 0.17 -3.60 -1.00
N TYR A 105 -0.62 -4.65 -0.74
CA TYR A 105 -0.19 -6.05 -0.60
C TYR A 105 0.87 -6.29 0.49
N LEU A 106 0.73 -5.62 1.63
CA LEU A 106 1.53 -5.91 2.81
C LEU A 106 1.12 -7.27 3.40
N GLN A 107 2.04 -8.24 3.32
CA GLN A 107 1.83 -9.64 3.72
C GLN A 107 2.51 -9.91 5.06
N MET A 108 1.84 -9.63 6.16
CA MET A 108 2.34 -9.82 7.53
C MET A 108 1.31 -10.54 8.41
N PRO A 109 1.75 -11.24 9.48
CA PRO A 109 0.85 -11.78 10.50
C PRO A 109 -0.01 -10.68 11.15
N PRO A 110 -1.18 -11.03 11.75
CA PRO A 110 -2.16 -10.07 12.25
C PRO A 110 -1.58 -8.97 13.16
N ARG A 111 -0.79 -9.35 14.16
CA ARG A 111 -0.22 -8.38 15.10
C ARG A 111 0.66 -7.34 14.42
N GLU A 112 1.47 -7.78 13.46
CA GLU A 112 2.42 -6.94 12.74
C GLU A 112 1.70 -6.04 11.73
N ARG A 113 0.76 -6.61 10.93
CA ARG A 113 -0.01 -5.80 9.98
C ARG A 113 -0.89 -4.75 10.65
N HIS A 114 -1.49 -5.06 11.82
CA HIS A 114 -2.24 -4.07 12.59
C HIS A 114 -1.35 -2.92 13.08
N ALA A 115 -0.13 -3.22 13.52
CA ALA A 115 0.84 -2.18 13.87
C ALA A 115 1.20 -1.31 12.65
N ALA A 116 1.49 -1.94 11.52
CA ALA A 116 1.79 -1.23 10.27
C ALA A 116 0.64 -0.34 9.78
N TRP A 117 -0.63 -0.81 9.89
CA TRP A 117 -1.80 0.01 9.52
C TRP A 117 -2.00 1.20 10.46
N ARG A 118 -1.73 1.05 11.77
CA ARG A 118 -1.75 2.18 12.71
C ARG A 118 -0.65 3.19 12.38
N THR A 119 0.55 2.71 12.04
CA THR A 119 1.64 3.57 11.56
C THR A 119 1.24 4.33 10.29
N ALA A 120 0.57 3.65 9.34
CA ALA A 120 0.05 4.29 8.13
C ALA A 120 -1.01 5.37 8.45
N LEU A 121 -1.92 5.08 9.39
CA LEU A 121 -2.90 6.06 9.87
C LEU A 121 -2.22 7.29 10.49
N GLU A 122 -1.20 7.09 11.31
CA GLU A 122 -0.45 8.17 11.94
C GLU A 122 0.36 9.00 10.93
N ALA A 123 0.79 8.37 9.83
CA ALA A 123 1.48 9.02 8.74
C ALA A 123 0.55 9.85 7.83
N THR A 124 -0.78 9.64 7.93
CA THR A 124 -1.76 10.35 7.11
C THR A 124 -2.13 11.69 7.75
N ALA A 125 -2.15 12.75 6.95
CA ALA A 125 -2.54 14.08 7.41
C ALA A 125 -4.05 14.16 7.73
N ALA A 126 -4.44 15.08 8.57
CA ALA A 126 -5.85 15.40 8.81
C ALA A 126 -6.52 15.88 7.50
N GLY A 127 -7.56 15.20 7.07
CA GLY A 127 -8.20 15.37 5.77
C GLY A 127 -7.50 14.64 4.63
N GLY A 128 -6.38 13.97 4.90
CA GLY A 128 -5.67 13.12 3.95
C GLY A 128 -6.34 11.76 3.74
N THR A 129 -5.91 11.06 2.72
CA THR A 129 -6.44 9.76 2.30
C THR A 129 -5.51 8.63 2.75
N LEU A 130 -6.07 7.61 3.40
CA LEU A 130 -5.42 6.34 3.68
C LEU A 130 -6.01 5.27 2.75
N ALA A 131 -5.16 4.57 2.00
CA ALA A 131 -5.55 3.47 1.12
C ALA A 131 -4.83 2.17 1.53
N ILE A 132 -5.59 1.14 1.89
CA ILE A 132 -5.08 -0.19 2.24
C ILE A 132 -5.68 -1.19 1.27
N ILE A 133 -4.83 -1.88 0.50
CA ILE A 133 -5.23 -2.82 -0.54
C ILE A 133 -4.47 -4.13 -0.33
N GLY A 134 -5.17 -5.26 -0.37
CA GLY A 134 -4.52 -6.55 -0.22
C GLY A 134 -5.35 -7.72 -0.69
N HIS A 135 -4.80 -8.92 -0.57
CA HIS A 135 -5.54 -10.14 -0.88
C HIS A 135 -6.58 -10.41 0.20
N ASP A 136 -7.82 -10.60 -0.22
CA ASP A 136 -8.90 -10.98 0.70
C ASP A 136 -8.72 -12.41 1.21
N SER A 137 -9.23 -12.68 2.43
CA SER A 137 -9.15 -14.00 3.04
C SER A 137 -9.83 -15.08 2.21
N SER A 138 -10.91 -14.75 1.49
CA SER A 138 -11.61 -15.67 0.59
C SER A 138 -10.81 -16.04 -0.65
N ASN A 139 -9.78 -15.25 -1.01
CA ASN A 139 -8.92 -15.56 -2.15
C ASN A 139 -8.21 -16.90 -2.02
N LEU A 140 -8.00 -17.39 -0.79
CA LEU A 140 -7.35 -18.68 -0.54
C LEU A 140 -8.14 -19.87 -1.11
N THR A 141 -9.46 -19.81 -1.04
CA THR A 141 -10.37 -20.92 -1.43
C THR A 141 -11.20 -20.65 -2.67
N GLU A 142 -11.48 -19.39 -2.97
CA GLU A 142 -12.40 -18.97 -4.03
C GLU A 142 -11.71 -18.17 -5.14
N GLY A 143 -10.48 -17.70 -4.88
CA GLY A 143 -9.74 -16.87 -5.82
C GLY A 143 -8.54 -17.56 -6.46
N PHE A 144 -7.75 -16.78 -7.19
CA PHE A 144 -6.56 -17.26 -7.90
C PHE A 144 -5.30 -16.53 -7.49
N GLY A 145 -4.21 -17.29 -7.28
CA GLY A 145 -2.90 -16.74 -6.95
C GLY A 145 -2.82 -16.14 -5.54
N GLY A 146 -1.84 -15.28 -5.33
CA GLY A 146 -1.58 -14.69 -4.02
C GLY A 146 -0.95 -15.63 -3.00
N PRO A 147 -0.82 -15.21 -1.75
CA PRO A 147 -0.26 -16.01 -0.67
C PRO A 147 -1.11 -17.22 -0.35
N GLN A 148 -0.46 -18.36 -0.08
CA GLN A 148 -1.12 -19.61 0.34
C GLN A 148 -1.13 -19.79 1.86
N SER A 149 -0.75 -18.77 2.62
CA SER A 149 -0.82 -18.76 4.07
C SER A 149 -2.01 -17.89 4.52
N PRO A 150 -3.01 -18.45 5.23
CA PRO A 150 -4.15 -17.70 5.70
C PRO A 150 -3.79 -16.59 6.69
N GLU A 151 -2.66 -16.71 7.38
CA GLU A 151 -2.21 -15.73 8.37
C GLU A 151 -1.90 -14.35 7.79
N VAL A 152 -1.57 -14.27 6.49
CA VAL A 152 -1.21 -13.00 5.83
C VAL A 152 -2.33 -12.41 4.98
N LEU A 153 -3.47 -13.10 4.95
CA LEU A 153 -4.70 -12.65 4.29
C LEU A 153 -5.61 -11.96 5.32
N TYR A 154 -6.46 -11.06 4.86
CA TYR A 154 -7.36 -10.30 5.72
C TYR A 154 -8.59 -9.81 4.97
N THR A 155 -9.58 -9.30 5.69
CA THR A 155 -10.80 -8.74 5.11
C THR A 155 -10.81 -7.22 5.20
N ALA A 156 -11.68 -6.57 4.43
CA ALA A 156 -11.91 -5.14 4.54
C ALA A 156 -12.43 -4.74 5.93
N ASP A 157 -13.26 -5.59 6.55
CA ASP A 157 -13.79 -5.36 7.89
C ASP A 157 -12.67 -5.34 8.95
N GLU A 158 -11.70 -6.28 8.86
CA GLU A 158 -10.55 -6.28 9.77
C GLU A 158 -9.75 -4.97 9.68
N VAL A 159 -9.56 -4.45 8.46
CA VAL A 159 -8.87 -3.16 8.27
C VAL A 159 -9.66 -2.04 8.93
N THR A 160 -10.97 -1.94 8.68
CA THR A 160 -11.81 -0.88 9.23
C THR A 160 -11.87 -0.91 10.76
N GLU A 161 -11.92 -2.08 11.38
CA GLU A 161 -11.84 -2.25 12.83
C GLU A 161 -10.51 -1.71 13.41
N VAL A 162 -9.39 -1.95 12.71
CA VAL A 162 -8.07 -1.54 13.21
C VAL A 162 -7.82 -0.05 13.08
N ILE A 163 -8.26 0.58 11.97
CA ILE A 163 -8.08 2.02 11.76
C ILE A 163 -9.10 2.86 12.56
N GLY A 164 -10.24 2.25 12.93
CA GLY A 164 -11.20 2.77 13.89
C GLY A 164 -11.90 4.06 13.51
N ASP A 165 -12.49 4.72 14.51
CA ASP A 165 -13.38 5.88 14.38
C ASP A 165 -12.67 7.18 13.94
N ARG A 166 -11.34 7.15 13.77
CA ARG A 166 -10.56 8.32 13.32
C ARG A 166 -10.58 8.52 11.81
N VAL A 167 -11.27 7.63 11.09
CA VAL A 167 -11.26 7.58 9.64
C VAL A 167 -12.69 7.48 9.13
N GLU A 168 -13.12 8.46 8.37
CA GLU A 168 -14.34 8.36 7.56
C GLU A 168 -14.09 7.36 6.44
N ILE A 169 -14.76 6.21 6.48
CA ILE A 169 -14.62 5.17 5.45
C ILE A 169 -15.35 5.61 4.18
N VAL A 170 -14.59 5.79 3.11
CA VAL A 170 -15.10 6.15 1.77
C VAL A 170 -15.40 4.90 0.95
N ARG A 171 -14.58 3.86 1.11
CA ARG A 171 -14.70 2.58 0.41
C ARG A 171 -14.18 1.47 1.30
N ALA A 172 -14.92 0.39 1.48
CA ALA A 172 -14.47 -0.83 2.14
C ALA A 172 -15.20 -2.01 1.51
N GLU A 173 -14.52 -2.75 0.62
CA GLU A 173 -15.18 -3.81 -0.14
C GLU A 173 -14.20 -4.87 -0.64
N LEU A 174 -14.73 -6.06 -0.88
CA LEU A 174 -14.10 -7.12 -1.66
C LEU A 174 -14.26 -6.79 -3.15
N VAL A 175 -13.16 -6.90 -3.89
CA VAL A 175 -13.09 -6.61 -5.32
C VAL A 175 -12.54 -7.79 -6.11
N HIS A 176 -12.99 -7.94 -7.34
CA HIS A 176 -12.56 -8.97 -8.26
C HIS A 176 -11.47 -8.43 -9.19
N ARG A 177 -10.30 -9.06 -9.19
CA ARG A 177 -9.20 -8.69 -10.07
C ARG A 177 -8.95 -9.78 -11.11
N PRO A 178 -9.24 -9.51 -12.40
CA PRO A 178 -8.87 -10.42 -13.48
C PRO A 178 -7.36 -10.64 -13.55
N VAL A 179 -6.96 -11.88 -13.72
CA VAL A 179 -5.57 -12.33 -13.90
C VAL A 179 -5.50 -13.11 -15.21
N GLU A 180 -4.78 -12.61 -16.18
CA GLU A 180 -4.53 -13.32 -17.44
C GLU A 180 -3.53 -14.45 -17.20
N LEU A 181 -3.85 -15.65 -17.66
CA LEU A 181 -3.02 -16.84 -17.56
C LEU A 181 -2.22 -17.05 -18.85
N GLU A 182 -1.16 -17.86 -18.77
CA GLU A 182 -0.27 -18.14 -19.91
C GLU A 182 -1.00 -18.81 -21.10
N ASP A 183 -2.10 -19.52 -20.83
CA ASP A 183 -2.94 -20.16 -21.86
C ASP A 183 -3.98 -19.22 -22.49
N GLY A 184 -3.97 -17.94 -22.12
CA GLY A 184 -4.90 -16.92 -22.59
C GLY A 184 -6.26 -16.93 -21.91
N THR A 185 -6.49 -17.78 -20.90
CA THR A 185 -7.71 -17.73 -20.08
C THR A 185 -7.56 -16.69 -18.96
N THR A 186 -8.69 -16.33 -18.36
CA THR A 186 -8.71 -15.36 -17.25
C THR A 186 -9.19 -16.06 -15.98
N ALA A 187 -8.37 -15.95 -14.92
CA ALA A 187 -8.77 -16.29 -13.57
C ALA A 187 -9.14 -15.02 -12.78
N ILE A 188 -9.80 -15.19 -11.63
CA ILE A 188 -10.19 -14.08 -10.77
C ILE A 188 -9.45 -14.19 -9.44
N ALA A 189 -8.69 -13.18 -9.09
CA ALA A 189 -8.19 -12.99 -7.74
C ALA A 189 -9.17 -12.12 -6.94
N LEU A 190 -9.28 -12.39 -5.65
CA LEU A 190 -10.12 -11.67 -4.72
C LEU A 190 -9.23 -10.78 -3.83
N ASP A 191 -9.44 -9.49 -3.96
CA ASP A 191 -8.70 -8.49 -3.18
C ASP A 191 -9.70 -7.70 -2.31
N ASN A 192 -9.21 -7.05 -1.27
CA ASN A 192 -9.95 -6.03 -0.53
C ASN A 192 -9.37 -4.66 -0.80
N VAL A 193 -10.24 -3.66 -0.81
CA VAL A 193 -9.87 -2.25 -0.96
C VAL A 193 -10.54 -1.46 0.15
N VAL A 194 -9.73 -0.86 0.99
CA VAL A 194 -10.20 0.07 2.03
C VAL A 194 -9.59 1.44 1.77
N VAL A 195 -10.45 2.43 1.63
CA VAL A 195 -10.08 3.84 1.46
C VAL A 195 -10.81 4.65 2.50
N GLY A 196 -10.07 5.44 3.25
CA GLY A 196 -10.65 6.31 4.25
C GLY A 196 -10.01 7.70 4.26
N ARG A 197 -10.76 8.67 4.74
CA ARG A 197 -10.30 10.03 4.97
C ARG A 197 -10.07 10.25 6.47
N VAL A 198 -8.86 10.63 6.83
CA VAL A 198 -8.54 10.89 8.23
C VAL A 198 -9.25 12.15 8.70
N GLU A 199 -10.00 12.04 9.79
CA GLU A 199 -10.79 13.15 10.31
C GLU A 199 -9.91 14.35 10.69
N ARG A 200 -10.43 15.54 10.43
CA ARG A 200 -9.87 16.78 10.98
C ARG A 200 -10.31 16.89 12.43
N VAL A 201 -9.39 16.83 13.36
CA VAL A 201 -9.70 17.13 14.77
C VAL A 201 -10.29 18.53 14.81
N GLN A 202 -11.60 18.63 15.05
CA GLN A 202 -12.22 19.94 15.30
C GLN A 202 -11.62 20.45 16.63
N SER A 203 -10.79 21.48 16.55
CA SER A 203 -10.40 22.22 17.74
C SER A 203 -11.69 22.76 18.37
N LEU A 204 -12.06 22.17 19.51
CA LEU A 204 -13.10 22.74 20.38
C LEU A 204 -12.69 24.21 20.64
N ARG A 205 -13.39 25.14 19.99
CA ARG A 205 -13.29 26.55 20.38
C ARG A 205 -13.85 26.60 21.79
N VAL A 206 -12.94 26.70 22.76
CA VAL A 206 -13.31 27.11 24.12
C VAL A 206 -13.90 28.50 23.95
N GLN A 207 -15.22 28.59 24.02
CA GLN A 207 -15.92 29.89 24.18
C GLN A 207 -15.60 30.37 25.59
N SER A 208 -14.75 31.37 25.64
CA SER A 208 -14.48 32.16 26.83
C SER A 208 -15.54 33.24 26.98
#